data_eafc7718406417e5046c9b8f714e878f
#
_entry.id   eafc7718406417e5046c9b8f714e878f
#
_cell.length_a   1.000
_cell.length_b   1.000
_cell.length_c   1.000
_cell.angle_alpha   90.00
_cell.angle_beta   90.00
_cell.angle_gamma   90.00
#
_symmetry.space_group_name_H-M   'P 1'
#
loop_
_entity.id
_entity.type
_entity.pdbx_description
1 polymer ?
#
loop_
_entity_poly.entity_id
_entity_poly.type
_entity_poly.pdbx_seq_one_letter_code
_entity_poly.pdbx_strand_id
1 'polypeptide(L)'
;RWGDQLKNSPFTPDEHWKTEKDDLLKNYFPNRSRIVLGQFQKAGLYPSVKAPVLNLTGGTEDRFQLKINAPKGNVFFTFDGNDPRGPTGKKYDGPVVLNNMTTVKARTLYNSKWSALAEATLLSENPTMLITELHYHPAQPSSDEINAGFNNANDFEFMEIHNAGISTIDLHRVRFTDGIQFGFTTSPIKKILGGHFFLLVKNRKAFEKRYGSGLPIAGEYSGQLANNGERIEAVNGSGDTILELNYGTKDPWPEEADGRGSSMEIIDPNNTFSRPENWRISLHQGGSPGHPGNINQIIIKRLDIKEGELNLVFTAPVGWGYTVLYRESLSKGDWSPLRKVETTSLTKTEIELQVGIPNETETCFFKIISEEN
;
A
#
# COMPACT_ATOMS: atom_id res chain seq x y z
N ARG A 1 44.79 -13.70 3.94
CA ARG A 1 44.79 -12.36 4.54
C ARG A 1 45.29 -11.39 3.49
N TRP A 2 44.43 -10.51 3.05
CA TRP A 2 44.69 -9.65 1.92
C TRP A 2 45.47 -8.39 2.38
N GLY A 3 46.73 -8.26 1.93
CA GLY A 3 47.55 -7.07 2.14
C GLY A 3 48.40 -7.03 3.42
N ASP A 4 48.23 -7.94 4.38
CA ASP A 4 49.05 -7.98 5.62
C ASP A 4 50.55 -8.13 5.32
N GLN A 5 50.90 -8.80 4.23
CA GLN A 5 52.30 -9.00 3.83
C GLN A 5 52.95 -7.74 3.16
N LEU A 6 52.15 -6.70 2.93
CA LEU A 6 52.65 -5.44 2.39
C LEU A 6 52.90 -4.36 3.46
N LYS A 7 52.65 -4.69 4.74
CA LYS A 7 52.83 -3.78 5.88
C LYS A 7 53.55 -4.45 7.05
N ASN A 8 54.35 -3.66 7.78
CA ASN A 8 55.02 -4.09 8.99
C ASN A 8 54.10 -4.24 10.19
N SER A 9 52.88 -3.71 10.14
CA SER A 9 51.84 -3.84 11.14
C SER A 9 50.53 -4.34 10.48
N PRO A 10 49.77 -5.23 11.15
CA PRO A 10 48.52 -5.75 10.60
C PRO A 10 47.50 -4.66 10.43
N PHE A 11 46.56 -4.86 9.46
CA PHE A 11 45.40 -3.99 9.31
C PHE A 11 44.44 -4.17 10.48
N THR A 12 43.99 -3.09 11.10
CA THR A 12 43.05 -3.08 12.22
C THR A 12 41.68 -2.55 11.80
N PRO A 13 40.60 -2.99 12.46
CA PRO A 13 39.25 -2.46 12.19
C PRO A 13 39.17 -0.94 12.45
N ASP A 14 39.78 -0.46 13.53
CA ASP A 14 39.58 0.92 13.97
C ASP A 14 40.43 1.93 13.18
N GLU A 15 41.68 1.61 12.87
CA GLU A 15 42.58 2.55 12.19
C GLU A 15 42.47 2.49 10.66
N HIS A 16 42.11 1.32 10.12
CA HIS A 16 42.14 1.12 8.68
C HIS A 16 40.72 0.94 8.08
N TRP A 17 39.97 -0.08 8.57
CA TRP A 17 38.67 -0.40 7.96
C TRP A 17 37.62 0.70 8.16
N LYS A 18 37.53 1.28 9.38
CA LYS A 18 36.58 2.38 9.63
C LYS A 18 36.91 3.59 8.78
N THR A 19 38.20 3.94 8.66
CA THR A 19 38.67 5.07 7.85
C THR A 19 38.31 4.88 6.38
N GLU A 20 38.63 3.72 5.81
CA GLU A 20 38.28 3.39 4.41
C GLU A 20 36.77 3.34 4.18
N LYS A 21 36.04 2.72 5.09
CA LYS A 21 34.57 2.71 5.04
C LYS A 21 34.00 4.11 5.07
N ASP A 22 34.48 4.97 5.96
CA ASP A 22 33.99 6.34 6.09
C ASP A 22 34.35 7.18 4.86
N ASP A 23 35.52 6.97 4.26
CA ASP A 23 35.89 7.61 2.99
C ASP A 23 34.98 7.17 1.85
N LEU A 24 34.71 5.87 1.73
CA LEU A 24 33.76 5.35 0.74
C LEU A 24 32.36 5.96 0.91
N LEU A 25 31.86 6.03 2.14
CA LEU A 25 30.52 6.57 2.42
C LEU A 25 30.45 8.09 2.22
N LYS A 26 31.48 8.83 2.61
CA LYS A 26 31.49 10.31 2.54
C LYS A 26 31.92 10.85 1.19
N ASN A 27 32.89 10.22 0.53
CA ASN A 27 33.55 10.78 -0.64
C ASN A 27 33.31 9.99 -1.93
N TYR A 28 33.37 8.67 -1.88
CA TYR A 28 33.24 7.84 -3.07
C TYR A 28 31.80 7.68 -3.53
N PHE A 29 30.93 7.12 -2.70
CA PHE A 29 29.55 6.83 -3.11
C PHE A 29 28.73 8.07 -3.45
N PRO A 30 28.75 9.18 -2.69
CA PRO A 30 28.00 10.39 -3.03
C PRO A 30 28.39 11.00 -4.39
N ASN A 31 29.63 10.81 -4.80
CA ASN A 31 30.15 11.36 -6.06
C ASN A 31 30.10 10.37 -7.22
N ARG A 32 29.94 9.06 -6.95
CA ARG A 32 30.14 8.02 -7.96
C ARG A 32 29.19 8.13 -9.14
N SER A 33 27.91 8.33 -8.88
CA SER A 33 26.88 8.45 -9.93
C SER A 33 27.19 9.61 -10.89
N ARG A 34 27.59 10.77 -10.35
CA ARG A 34 27.98 11.96 -11.14
C ARG A 34 29.23 11.68 -11.98
N ILE A 35 30.24 11.03 -11.41
CA ILE A 35 31.49 10.68 -12.11
C ILE A 35 31.22 9.72 -13.25
N VAL A 36 30.48 8.63 -13.00
CA VAL A 36 30.14 7.62 -14.01
C VAL A 36 29.30 8.23 -15.12
N LEU A 37 28.33 9.07 -14.79
CA LEU A 37 27.53 9.78 -15.79
C LEU A 37 28.42 10.65 -16.69
N GLY A 38 29.39 11.38 -16.10
CA GLY A 38 30.36 12.16 -16.87
C GLY A 38 31.24 11.32 -17.79
N GLN A 39 31.60 10.10 -17.36
CA GLN A 39 32.35 9.15 -18.20
C GLN A 39 31.50 8.67 -19.38
N PHE A 40 30.23 8.32 -19.17
CA PHE A 40 29.32 7.95 -20.27
C PHE A 40 29.07 9.09 -21.24
N GLN A 41 28.94 10.32 -20.74
CA GLN A 41 28.80 11.50 -21.58
C GLN A 41 30.05 11.72 -22.48
N LYS A 42 31.24 11.62 -21.91
CA LYS A 42 32.51 11.74 -22.66
C LYS A 42 32.69 10.64 -23.71
N ALA A 43 32.21 9.42 -23.39
CA ALA A 43 32.28 8.28 -24.32
C ALA A 43 31.19 8.31 -25.39
N GLY A 44 30.26 9.28 -25.37
CA GLY A 44 29.11 9.33 -26.29
C GLY A 44 28.05 8.28 -26.04
N LEU A 45 28.09 7.62 -24.88
CA LEU A 45 27.16 6.56 -24.48
C LEU A 45 25.93 7.11 -23.72
N TYR A 46 25.87 8.42 -23.52
CA TYR A 46 24.74 9.08 -22.89
C TYR A 46 24.16 10.17 -23.80
N PRO A 47 22.84 10.31 -23.90
CA PRO A 47 22.22 11.29 -24.79
C PRO A 47 22.70 12.71 -24.54
N SER A 48 22.98 13.46 -25.61
CA SER A 48 23.41 14.87 -25.53
C SER A 48 22.24 15.83 -25.20
N VAL A 49 20.99 15.39 -25.44
CA VAL A 49 19.79 16.14 -25.07
C VAL A 49 19.55 15.93 -23.58
N LYS A 50 19.36 17.03 -22.85
CA LYS A 50 19.07 16.97 -21.42
C LYS A 50 17.70 16.36 -21.15
N ALA A 51 17.63 15.45 -20.18
CA ALA A 51 16.38 14.92 -19.69
C ALA A 51 15.51 16.03 -19.08
N PRO A 52 14.18 15.91 -19.16
CA PRO A 52 13.28 16.86 -18.52
C PRO A 52 13.34 16.72 -17.00
N VAL A 53 13.01 17.80 -16.31
CA VAL A 53 12.87 17.84 -14.85
C VAL A 53 11.39 17.78 -14.50
N LEU A 54 11.03 16.84 -13.65
CA LEU A 54 9.68 16.64 -13.16
C LEU A 54 9.53 17.41 -11.83
N ASN A 55 8.64 18.37 -11.79
CA ASN A 55 8.35 19.16 -10.59
C ASN A 55 6.88 19.01 -10.21
N LEU A 56 6.63 18.62 -8.96
CA LEU A 56 5.33 18.72 -8.36
C LEU A 56 5.18 20.09 -7.71
N THR A 57 4.10 20.76 -8.01
CA THR A 57 3.69 21.94 -7.26
C THR A 57 2.37 21.60 -6.57
N GLY A 58 2.30 21.86 -5.26
CA GLY A 58 1.11 21.61 -4.46
C GLY A 58 -0.11 22.33 -5.03
N GLY A 59 -1.23 21.61 -5.05
CA GLY A 59 -2.56 22.15 -5.29
C GLY A 59 -3.33 22.17 -3.97
N THR A 60 -4.41 22.91 -3.91
CA THR A 60 -5.38 22.84 -2.81
C THR A 60 -6.26 21.60 -3.02
N GLU A 61 -6.51 20.85 -1.94
CA GLU A 61 -7.46 19.74 -1.87
C GLU A 61 -7.21 18.62 -2.91
N ASP A 62 -6.35 17.66 -2.58
CA ASP A 62 -6.11 16.39 -3.30
C ASP A 62 -5.72 16.48 -4.80
N ARG A 63 -5.28 17.65 -5.28
CA ARG A 63 -4.86 17.83 -6.67
C ARG A 63 -3.44 18.35 -6.75
N PHE A 64 -2.54 17.52 -7.25
CA PHE A 64 -1.16 17.93 -7.56
C PHE A 64 -1.07 18.41 -9.01
N GLN A 65 -0.26 19.41 -9.25
CA GLN A 65 0.11 19.80 -10.61
C GLN A 65 1.51 19.32 -10.94
N LEU A 66 1.60 18.44 -11.91
CA LEU A 66 2.87 18.05 -12.50
C LEU A 66 3.29 19.13 -13.51
N LYS A 67 4.42 19.76 -13.27
CA LYS A 67 5.14 20.61 -14.23
C LYS A 67 6.37 19.90 -14.73
N ILE A 68 6.49 19.77 -16.05
CA ILE A 68 7.64 19.14 -16.69
C ILE A 68 8.42 20.22 -17.44
N ASN A 69 9.66 20.41 -17.06
CA ASN A 69 10.53 21.44 -17.64
C ASN A 69 11.68 20.83 -18.42
N ALA A 70 11.95 21.32 -19.61
CA ALA A 70 13.11 20.99 -20.39
C ALA A 70 13.79 22.28 -20.89
N PRO A 71 15.14 22.35 -20.92
CA PRO A 71 15.84 23.55 -21.37
C PRO A 71 15.60 23.88 -22.86
N LYS A 72 15.41 22.84 -23.68
CA LYS A 72 15.17 22.93 -25.13
C LYS A 72 14.40 21.71 -25.60
N GLY A 73 13.59 21.87 -26.68
CA GLY A 73 12.86 20.78 -27.32
C GLY A 73 11.44 20.58 -26.79
N ASN A 74 10.79 19.58 -27.31
CA ASN A 74 9.43 19.17 -26.89
C ASN A 74 9.53 18.02 -25.88
N VAL A 75 8.75 18.10 -24.82
CA VAL A 75 8.66 17.01 -23.84
C VAL A 75 7.52 16.07 -24.23
N PHE A 76 7.77 14.77 -24.08
CA PHE A 76 6.77 13.72 -24.20
C PHE A 76 6.76 12.92 -22.90
N PHE A 77 5.58 12.49 -22.46
CA PHE A 77 5.39 11.77 -21.22
C PHE A 77 4.33 10.67 -21.32
N THR A 78 4.39 9.72 -20.37
CA THR A 78 3.40 8.65 -20.19
C THR A 78 3.09 8.45 -18.70
N PHE A 79 1.92 7.86 -18.42
CA PHE A 79 1.51 7.42 -17.09
C PHE A 79 1.31 5.89 -17.02
N ASP A 80 1.47 5.19 -18.12
CA ASP A 80 1.22 3.74 -18.27
C ASP A 80 2.47 2.88 -18.06
N GLY A 81 3.58 3.50 -17.64
CA GLY A 81 4.85 2.83 -17.44
C GLY A 81 5.66 2.57 -18.72
N ASN A 82 5.12 2.88 -19.90
CA ASN A 82 5.81 2.72 -21.17
C ASN A 82 6.81 3.87 -21.43
N ASP A 83 7.77 3.63 -22.33
CA ASP A 83 8.71 4.70 -22.75
C ASP A 83 7.94 5.74 -23.60
N PRO A 84 8.09 7.05 -23.32
CA PRO A 84 7.41 8.12 -24.07
C PRO A 84 7.74 8.19 -25.57
N ARG A 85 8.74 7.46 -26.04
CA ARG A 85 9.04 7.29 -27.48
C ARG A 85 8.06 6.38 -28.19
N GLY A 86 7.29 5.60 -27.45
CA GLY A 86 6.29 4.68 -27.97
C GLY A 86 4.98 5.36 -28.35
N PRO A 87 4.00 4.58 -28.83
CA PRO A 87 2.73 5.11 -29.35
C PRO A 87 1.85 5.77 -28.28
N THR A 88 2.07 5.48 -26.99
CA THR A 88 1.33 6.06 -25.87
C THR A 88 1.92 7.37 -25.35
N GLY A 89 3.08 7.79 -25.90
CA GLY A 89 3.73 9.06 -25.54
C GLY A 89 2.89 10.26 -25.88
N LYS A 90 2.52 11.08 -24.89
CA LYS A 90 1.75 12.31 -25.05
C LYS A 90 2.70 13.50 -25.02
N LYS A 91 2.49 14.47 -25.90
CA LYS A 91 3.22 15.73 -25.87
C LYS A 91 2.79 16.53 -24.65
N TYR A 92 3.75 17.13 -23.96
CA TYR A 92 3.47 17.99 -22.82
C TYR A 92 3.24 19.42 -23.30
N ASP A 93 2.02 19.93 -23.11
CA ASP A 93 1.62 21.27 -23.53
C ASP A 93 1.30 22.20 -22.34
N GLY A 94 1.48 21.72 -21.09
CA GLY A 94 1.24 22.49 -19.88
C GLY A 94 1.03 21.61 -18.64
N PRO A 95 0.82 22.23 -17.45
CA PRO A 95 0.67 21.49 -16.20
C PRO A 95 -0.45 20.45 -16.27
N VAL A 96 -0.17 19.25 -15.77
CA VAL A 96 -1.11 18.12 -15.71
C VAL A 96 -1.57 17.94 -14.27
N VAL A 97 -2.88 17.88 -14.06
CA VAL A 97 -3.46 17.59 -12.75
C VAL A 97 -3.41 16.08 -12.52
N LEU A 98 -2.88 15.69 -11.36
CA LEU A 98 -2.79 14.31 -10.89
C LEU A 98 -3.67 14.16 -9.66
N ASN A 99 -4.55 13.15 -9.68
CA ASN A 99 -5.48 12.86 -8.59
C ASN A 99 -5.05 11.64 -7.76
N ASN A 100 -4.04 10.90 -8.20
CA ASN A 100 -3.60 9.65 -7.57
C ASN A 100 -2.09 9.48 -7.70
N MET A 101 -1.53 8.55 -6.92
CA MET A 101 -0.16 8.08 -7.10
C MET A 101 0.07 7.67 -8.55
N THR A 102 1.00 8.31 -9.20
CA THR A 102 1.23 8.13 -10.64
C THR A 102 2.71 8.11 -10.94
N THR A 103 3.18 7.04 -11.59
CA THR A 103 4.53 7.01 -12.15
C THR A 103 4.54 7.73 -13.49
N VAL A 104 5.32 8.79 -13.56
CA VAL A 104 5.51 9.58 -14.78
C VAL A 104 6.84 9.21 -15.40
N LYS A 105 6.82 8.86 -16.67
CA LYS A 105 8.02 8.76 -17.51
C LYS A 105 8.02 9.88 -18.52
N ALA A 106 9.14 10.59 -18.65
CA ALA A 106 9.24 11.70 -19.59
C ALA A 106 10.59 11.73 -20.31
N ARG A 107 10.55 12.20 -21.54
CA ARG A 107 11.74 12.45 -22.36
C ARG A 107 11.59 13.76 -23.13
N THR A 108 12.71 14.37 -23.43
CA THR A 108 12.79 15.53 -24.33
C THR A 108 13.18 15.07 -25.73
N LEU A 109 12.50 15.56 -26.74
CA LEU A 109 12.87 15.44 -28.15
C LEU A 109 13.37 16.79 -28.67
N TYR A 110 14.62 16.83 -29.09
CA TYR A 110 15.23 18.03 -29.68
C TYR A 110 16.13 17.65 -30.87
N ASN A 111 15.90 18.30 -32.02
CA ASN A 111 16.62 18.01 -33.29
C ASN A 111 16.67 16.51 -33.61
N SER A 112 15.51 15.85 -33.57
CA SER A 112 15.33 14.41 -33.80
C SER A 112 16.11 13.48 -32.88
N LYS A 113 16.63 13.98 -31.77
CA LYS A 113 17.33 13.20 -30.75
C LYS A 113 16.54 13.18 -29.44
N TRP A 114 16.43 12.02 -28.85
CA TRP A 114 15.78 11.83 -27.55
C TRP A 114 16.78 11.99 -26.40
N SER A 115 16.30 12.57 -25.30
CA SER A 115 17.03 12.61 -24.04
C SER A 115 17.10 11.24 -23.36
N ALA A 116 17.87 11.14 -22.28
CA ALA A 116 17.66 10.09 -21.28
C ALA A 116 16.23 10.15 -20.71
N LEU A 117 15.77 9.02 -20.15
CA LEU A 117 14.49 8.95 -19.47
C LEU A 117 14.57 9.67 -18.12
N ALA A 118 13.61 10.54 -17.87
CA ALA A 118 13.26 10.99 -16.53
C ALA A 118 12.06 10.17 -16.04
N GLU A 119 12.15 9.64 -14.84
CA GLU A 119 11.09 8.86 -14.21
C GLU A 119 10.93 9.35 -12.76
N ALA A 120 9.72 9.57 -12.33
CA ALA A 120 9.38 9.87 -10.95
C ALA A 120 8.01 9.27 -10.62
N THR A 121 7.91 8.71 -9.44
CA THR A 121 6.61 8.35 -8.87
C THR A 121 6.17 9.50 -7.99
N LEU A 122 5.01 10.04 -8.31
CA LEU A 122 4.42 11.18 -7.63
C LEU A 122 3.40 10.66 -6.63
N LEU A 123 3.63 10.96 -5.35
CA LEU A 123 2.77 10.54 -4.27
C LEU A 123 1.61 11.53 -4.11
N SER A 124 0.42 11.02 -3.90
CA SER A 124 -0.68 11.76 -3.27
C SER A 124 -0.38 11.91 -1.77
N GLU A 125 -0.87 12.96 -1.12
CA GLU A 125 -0.81 13.07 0.34
C GLU A 125 -1.55 11.92 1.04
N ASN A 126 -2.52 11.30 0.34
CA ASN A 126 -3.14 10.04 0.71
C ASN A 126 -2.58 8.93 -0.18
N PRO A 127 -1.63 8.13 0.30
CA PRO A 127 -1.13 6.99 -0.46
C PRO A 127 -2.27 6.04 -0.75
N THR A 128 -2.41 5.60 -2.00
CA THR A 128 -3.43 4.60 -2.35
C THR A 128 -3.06 3.21 -1.85
N MET A 129 -1.79 2.95 -1.54
CA MET A 129 -1.33 1.71 -0.93
C MET A 129 -1.16 1.92 0.57
N LEU A 130 -1.95 1.23 1.37
CA LEU A 130 -2.04 1.38 2.83
C LEU A 130 -1.75 0.05 3.51
N ILE A 131 -1.12 0.10 4.69
CA ILE A 131 -1.20 -1.02 5.64
C ILE A 131 -2.56 -0.90 6.32
N THR A 132 -3.37 -1.94 6.20
CA THR A 132 -4.74 -1.98 6.74
C THR A 132 -4.85 -2.81 7.99
N GLU A 133 -3.94 -3.77 8.15
CA GLU A 133 -3.79 -4.56 9.35
C GLU A 133 -2.32 -4.84 9.63
N LEU A 134 -1.92 -4.76 10.89
CA LEU A 134 -0.58 -5.01 11.36
C LEU A 134 -0.61 -5.89 12.61
N HIS A 135 -0.09 -7.12 12.48
CA HIS A 135 0.04 -8.06 13.60
C HIS A 135 1.51 -8.22 13.98
N TYR A 136 2.02 -7.27 14.74
CA TYR A 136 3.44 -7.17 15.08
C TYR A 136 3.82 -7.98 16.32
N HIS A 137 2.87 -8.29 17.23
CA HIS A 137 3.11 -9.04 18.45
C HIS A 137 2.02 -10.11 18.67
N PRO A 138 2.06 -11.20 17.89
CA PRO A 138 1.07 -12.28 18.00
C PRO A 138 1.08 -12.96 19.36
N ALA A 139 -0.07 -13.56 19.73
CA ALA A 139 -0.14 -14.42 20.90
C ALA A 139 0.80 -15.63 20.76
N GLN A 140 1.20 -16.19 21.91
CA GLN A 140 1.99 -17.41 21.96
C GLN A 140 1.31 -18.55 21.19
N PRO A 141 2.08 -19.43 20.53
CA PRO A 141 1.55 -20.55 19.80
C PRO A 141 0.69 -21.47 20.67
N SER A 142 -0.40 -21.95 20.13
CA SER A 142 -1.25 -22.99 20.73
C SER A 142 -0.52 -24.33 20.76
N SER A 143 -1.04 -25.28 21.54
CA SER A 143 -0.48 -26.64 21.60
C SER A 143 -0.45 -27.32 20.23
N ASP A 144 -1.45 -27.08 19.36
CA ASP A 144 -1.53 -27.65 18.02
C ASP A 144 -0.50 -27.03 17.07
N GLU A 145 -0.19 -25.74 17.24
CA GLU A 145 0.83 -25.04 16.46
C GLU A 145 2.23 -25.50 16.90
N ILE A 146 2.46 -25.67 18.23
CA ILE A 146 3.70 -26.21 18.79
C ILE A 146 3.94 -27.64 18.29
N ASN A 147 2.91 -28.48 18.30
CA ASN A 147 3.00 -29.85 17.79
C ASN A 147 3.26 -29.90 16.28
N ALA A 148 2.86 -28.86 15.54
CA ALA A 148 3.17 -28.67 14.12
C ALA A 148 4.58 -28.10 13.88
N GLY A 149 5.34 -27.76 14.93
CA GLY A 149 6.72 -27.28 14.85
C GLY A 149 6.88 -25.76 14.95
N PHE A 150 5.81 -25.02 15.21
CA PHE A 150 5.83 -23.56 15.34
C PHE A 150 5.89 -23.14 16.81
N ASN A 151 7.10 -22.84 17.29
CA ASN A 151 7.34 -22.56 18.72
C ASN A 151 7.57 -21.06 18.99
N ASN A 152 7.62 -20.24 17.96
CA ASN A 152 7.91 -18.82 18.07
C ASN A 152 6.68 -17.98 17.68
N ALA A 153 6.21 -17.12 18.58
CA ALA A 153 5.07 -16.24 18.32
C ALA A 153 5.30 -15.36 17.08
N ASN A 154 6.52 -14.90 16.85
CA ASN A 154 6.87 -14.05 15.71
C ASN A 154 6.66 -14.75 14.34
N ASP A 155 6.61 -16.08 14.29
CA ASP A 155 6.29 -16.81 13.06
C ASP A 155 4.89 -16.48 12.53
N PHE A 156 4.02 -15.94 13.36
CA PHE A 156 2.64 -15.60 13.04
C PHE A 156 2.44 -14.09 12.75
N GLU A 157 3.54 -13.30 12.71
CA GLU A 157 3.47 -11.91 12.30
C GLU A 157 3.00 -11.76 10.84
N PHE A 158 2.18 -10.76 10.60
CA PHE A 158 1.78 -10.40 9.24
C PHE A 158 1.44 -8.91 9.10
N MET A 159 1.46 -8.45 7.85
CA MET A 159 0.90 -7.18 7.40
C MET A 159 -0.10 -7.42 6.27
N GLU A 160 -1.24 -6.75 6.33
CA GLU A 160 -2.15 -6.63 5.20
C GLU A 160 -1.95 -5.28 4.52
N ILE A 161 -1.79 -5.31 3.20
CA ILE A 161 -1.60 -4.12 2.37
C ILE A 161 -2.75 -4.02 1.39
N HIS A 162 -3.43 -2.90 1.40
CA HIS A 162 -4.60 -2.63 0.58
C HIS A 162 -4.32 -1.53 -0.45
N ASN A 163 -4.83 -1.69 -1.65
CA ASN A 163 -4.92 -0.63 -2.64
C ASN A 163 -6.27 0.07 -2.52
N ALA A 164 -6.35 1.13 -1.75
CA ALA A 164 -7.56 1.92 -1.56
C ALA A 164 -7.96 2.76 -2.80
N GLY A 165 -7.12 2.80 -3.83
CA GLY A 165 -7.40 3.47 -5.09
C GLY A 165 -8.25 2.62 -6.05
N ILE A 166 -8.64 3.22 -7.16
CA ILE A 166 -9.40 2.55 -8.24
C ILE A 166 -8.48 1.98 -9.33
N SER A 167 -7.21 2.38 -9.36
CA SER A 167 -6.24 1.98 -10.39
C SER A 167 -5.36 0.85 -9.91
N THR A 168 -4.95 -0.01 -10.85
CA THR A 168 -3.97 -1.07 -10.57
C THR A 168 -2.61 -0.48 -10.26
N ILE A 169 -1.96 -0.95 -9.19
CA ILE A 169 -0.58 -0.61 -8.82
C ILE A 169 0.35 -1.73 -9.28
N ASP A 170 1.41 -1.39 -10.00
CA ASP A 170 2.47 -2.32 -10.39
C ASP A 170 3.50 -2.42 -9.24
N LEU A 171 3.68 -3.64 -8.72
CA LEU A 171 4.55 -3.92 -7.58
C LEU A 171 5.96 -4.39 -7.99
N HIS A 172 6.23 -4.56 -9.29
CA HIS A 172 7.46 -5.22 -9.76
C HIS A 172 8.76 -4.62 -9.20
N ARG A 173 8.80 -3.30 -8.98
CA ARG A 173 9.96 -2.59 -8.44
C ARG A 173 9.76 -2.04 -7.03
N VAL A 174 8.65 -2.38 -6.40
CA VAL A 174 8.38 -2.00 -5.02
C VAL A 174 9.22 -2.86 -4.08
N ARG A 175 9.75 -2.26 -3.02
CA ARG A 175 10.52 -2.93 -1.98
C ARG A 175 10.21 -2.33 -0.63
N PHE A 176 10.02 -3.17 0.37
CA PHE A 176 10.07 -2.79 1.78
C PHE A 176 11.54 -2.74 2.19
N THR A 177 11.97 -1.63 2.78
CA THR A 177 13.38 -1.32 3.06
C THR A 177 13.65 -0.96 4.51
N ASP A 178 12.60 -0.68 5.29
CA ASP A 178 12.66 -0.39 6.71
C ASP A 178 11.54 -1.13 7.45
N GLY A 179 11.78 -1.51 8.70
CA GLY A 179 10.97 -2.43 9.50
C GLY A 179 11.18 -3.88 9.06
N ILE A 180 10.84 -4.18 7.83
CA ILE A 180 11.04 -5.49 7.19
C ILE A 180 11.77 -5.35 5.87
N GLN A 181 12.27 -6.49 5.33
CA GLN A 181 12.86 -6.56 4.01
C GLN A 181 12.03 -7.48 3.11
N PHE A 182 11.47 -6.93 2.04
CA PHE A 182 10.72 -7.70 1.05
C PHE A 182 10.79 -7.05 -0.33
N GLY A 183 10.83 -7.85 -1.38
CA GLY A 183 10.79 -7.38 -2.77
C GLY A 183 9.91 -8.28 -3.64
N PHE A 184 9.15 -7.67 -4.54
CA PHE A 184 8.17 -8.37 -5.36
C PHE A 184 8.75 -9.12 -6.58
N THR A 185 10.09 -9.14 -6.75
CA THR A 185 10.72 -9.79 -7.93
C THR A 185 10.36 -11.28 -8.05
N THR A 186 10.30 -12.00 -6.94
CA THR A 186 9.94 -13.43 -6.88
C THR A 186 8.51 -13.67 -6.40
N SER A 187 7.77 -12.64 -5.99
CA SER A 187 6.39 -12.74 -5.54
C SER A 187 5.47 -13.28 -6.65
N PRO A 188 4.48 -14.12 -6.34
CA PRO A 188 3.41 -14.47 -7.27
C PRO A 188 2.51 -13.27 -7.59
N ILE A 189 2.44 -12.28 -6.70
CA ILE A 189 1.64 -11.06 -6.87
C ILE A 189 2.55 -9.96 -7.44
N LYS A 190 2.33 -9.58 -8.70
CA LYS A 190 3.08 -8.53 -9.40
C LYS A 190 2.33 -7.21 -9.49
N LYS A 191 1.04 -7.25 -9.30
CA LYS A 191 0.12 -6.11 -9.38
C LYS A 191 -0.97 -6.26 -8.34
N ILE A 192 -1.46 -5.15 -7.86
CA ILE A 192 -2.63 -5.11 -7.00
C ILE A 192 -3.71 -4.24 -7.65
N LEU A 193 -4.89 -4.83 -7.88
CA LEU A 193 -6.02 -4.11 -8.45
C LEU A 193 -6.58 -3.10 -7.44
N GLY A 194 -7.30 -2.09 -7.93
CA GLY A 194 -8.02 -1.17 -7.06
C GLY A 194 -9.03 -1.91 -6.18
N GLY A 195 -9.09 -1.56 -4.91
CA GLY A 195 -9.94 -2.20 -3.91
C GLY A 195 -9.47 -3.57 -3.39
N HIS A 196 -8.35 -4.11 -3.91
CA HIS A 196 -7.81 -5.40 -3.51
C HIS A 196 -6.70 -5.25 -2.47
N PHE A 197 -6.37 -6.38 -1.83
CA PHE A 197 -5.31 -6.46 -0.82
C PHE A 197 -4.38 -7.65 -1.06
N PHE A 198 -3.25 -7.66 -0.39
CA PHE A 198 -2.37 -8.80 -0.25
C PHE A 198 -1.73 -8.82 1.13
N LEU A 199 -1.17 -9.96 1.48
CA LEU A 199 -0.50 -10.20 2.77
C LEU A 199 1.00 -10.39 2.58
N LEU A 200 1.77 -9.81 3.48
CA LEU A 200 3.15 -10.16 3.76
C LEU A 200 3.20 -10.86 5.10
N VAL A 201 3.81 -12.03 5.15
CA VAL A 201 3.83 -12.87 6.35
C VAL A 201 5.26 -13.19 6.76
N LYS A 202 5.49 -13.43 8.05
CA LYS A 202 6.80 -13.83 8.55
C LYS A 202 7.15 -15.26 8.17
N ASN A 203 6.21 -16.18 8.34
CA ASN A 203 6.34 -17.60 8.01
C ASN A 203 5.01 -18.09 7.44
N ARG A 204 5.01 -18.41 6.14
CA ARG A 204 3.79 -18.83 5.43
C ARG A 204 3.16 -20.07 6.05
N LYS A 205 3.95 -21.07 6.41
CA LYS A 205 3.42 -22.32 6.96
C LYS A 205 2.79 -22.12 8.35
N ALA A 206 3.39 -21.30 9.19
CA ALA A 206 2.82 -20.91 10.47
C ALA A 206 1.52 -20.11 10.26
N PHE A 207 1.55 -19.13 9.36
CA PHE A 207 0.38 -18.33 9.00
C PHE A 207 -0.76 -19.21 8.49
N GLU A 208 -0.52 -20.10 7.51
CA GLU A 208 -1.54 -20.99 6.95
C GLU A 208 -2.06 -22.00 7.99
N LYS A 209 -1.24 -22.37 8.98
CA LYS A 209 -1.68 -23.23 10.11
C LYS A 209 -2.68 -22.51 11.00
N ARG A 210 -2.52 -21.21 11.25
CA ARG A 210 -3.37 -20.39 12.13
C ARG A 210 -4.62 -19.86 11.43
N TYR A 211 -4.47 -19.36 10.21
CA TYR A 211 -5.50 -18.61 9.48
C TYR A 211 -6.08 -19.37 8.28
N GLY A 212 -5.57 -20.55 7.97
CA GLY A 212 -6.00 -21.31 6.80
C GLY A 212 -5.22 -20.94 5.53
N SER A 213 -5.44 -21.73 4.48
CA SER A 213 -4.85 -21.53 3.15
C SER A 213 -5.80 -20.77 2.22
N GLY A 214 -5.25 -20.19 1.14
CA GLY A 214 -6.06 -19.54 0.09
C GLY A 214 -6.02 -18.02 0.13
N LEU A 215 -5.51 -17.41 1.20
CA LEU A 215 -5.34 -15.96 1.28
C LEU A 215 -4.24 -15.45 0.31
N PRO A 216 -4.36 -14.21 -0.21
CA PRO A 216 -3.46 -13.66 -1.21
C PRO A 216 -2.10 -13.27 -0.62
N ILE A 217 -1.28 -14.24 -0.25
CA ILE A 217 0.04 -14.02 0.34
C ILE A 217 1.04 -13.70 -0.78
N ALA A 218 1.58 -12.47 -0.76
CA ALA A 218 2.60 -12.03 -1.71
C ALA A 218 3.97 -12.66 -1.43
N GLY A 219 4.28 -12.97 -0.17
CA GLY A 219 5.51 -13.66 0.20
C GLY A 219 5.83 -13.59 1.68
N GLU A 220 6.96 -14.22 2.02
CA GLU A 220 7.57 -14.15 3.35
C GLU A 220 8.61 -13.04 3.37
N TYR A 221 8.56 -12.19 4.39
CA TYR A 221 9.56 -11.14 4.58
C TYR A 221 10.72 -11.58 5.48
N SER A 222 11.86 -10.93 5.32
CA SER A 222 13.01 -11.04 6.22
C SER A 222 12.98 -9.93 7.27
N GLY A 223 13.57 -10.17 8.44
CA GLY A 223 13.43 -9.31 9.60
C GLY A 223 12.27 -9.76 10.47
N GLN A 224 11.84 -8.94 11.38
CA GLN A 224 10.64 -9.11 12.21
C GLN A 224 10.09 -7.74 12.56
N LEU A 225 8.80 -7.68 12.83
CA LEU A 225 8.15 -6.47 13.30
C LEU A 225 8.53 -6.20 14.77
N ALA A 226 8.91 -4.97 15.08
CA ALA A 226 9.37 -4.64 16.43
C ALA A 226 8.22 -4.55 17.43
N ASN A 227 8.32 -5.30 18.55
CA ASN A 227 7.29 -5.29 19.59
C ASN A 227 7.23 -4.00 20.42
N ASN A 228 8.11 -3.04 20.16
CA ASN A 228 8.14 -1.74 20.82
C ASN A 228 7.88 -0.56 19.86
N GLY A 229 7.42 -0.86 18.65
CA GLY A 229 7.17 0.12 17.61
C GLY A 229 8.38 0.40 16.73
N GLU A 230 8.12 0.68 15.45
CA GLU A 230 9.15 1.03 14.48
C GLU A 230 8.55 1.75 13.27
N ARG A 231 9.44 2.16 12.37
CA ARG A 231 9.09 2.69 11.06
C ARG A 231 9.07 1.54 10.04
N ILE A 232 7.98 1.45 9.29
CA ILE A 232 7.84 0.58 8.13
C ILE A 232 7.85 1.46 6.89
N GLU A 233 8.72 1.14 5.93
CA GLU A 233 8.81 1.89 4.68
C GLU A 233 8.82 0.97 3.47
N ALA A 234 8.04 1.34 2.44
CA ALA A 234 8.18 0.79 1.12
C ALA A 234 8.57 1.89 0.12
N VAL A 235 9.49 1.53 -0.78
CA VAL A 235 9.98 2.43 -1.83
C VAL A 235 9.68 1.87 -3.22
N ASN A 236 9.59 2.76 -4.21
CA ASN A 236 9.47 2.39 -5.62
C ASN A 236 10.83 2.04 -6.25
N GLY A 237 10.84 1.78 -7.56
CA GLY A 237 12.06 1.45 -8.31
C GLY A 237 13.11 2.57 -8.35
N SER A 238 12.71 3.82 -8.12
CA SER A 238 13.60 4.99 -8.05
C SER A 238 14.16 5.23 -6.65
N GLY A 239 13.62 4.56 -5.65
CA GLY A 239 13.97 4.75 -4.25
C GLY A 239 13.11 5.79 -3.52
N ASP A 240 12.04 6.28 -4.16
CA ASP A 240 11.11 7.20 -3.52
C ASP A 240 10.17 6.43 -2.60
N THR A 241 9.91 6.96 -1.40
CA THR A 241 8.97 6.38 -0.44
C THR A 241 7.54 6.42 -1.01
N ILE A 242 6.86 5.27 -1.00
CA ILE A 242 5.48 5.13 -1.49
C ILE A 242 4.51 4.67 -0.40
N LEU A 243 5.03 4.20 0.71
CA LEU A 243 4.31 3.85 1.91
C LEU A 243 5.22 4.06 3.10
N GLU A 244 4.72 4.73 4.13
CA GLU A 244 5.43 4.93 5.38
C GLU A 244 4.44 4.88 6.54
N LEU A 245 4.69 4.00 7.50
CA LEU A 245 3.98 3.92 8.77
C LEU A 245 4.99 3.90 9.90
N ASN A 246 4.86 4.82 10.84
CA ASN A 246 5.64 4.79 12.08
C ASN A 246 4.69 4.43 13.21
N TYR A 247 4.62 3.14 13.56
CA TYR A 247 3.72 2.66 14.60
C TYR A 247 4.39 2.62 15.97
N GLY A 248 3.56 2.78 16.99
CA GLY A 248 3.93 2.62 18.38
C GLY A 248 3.07 1.57 19.07
N THR A 249 3.34 1.34 20.37
CA THR A 249 2.69 0.31 21.18
C THR A 249 2.07 0.86 22.47
N LYS A 250 2.14 2.18 22.67
CA LYS A 250 1.60 2.89 23.84
C LYS A 250 0.62 3.97 23.38
N ASP A 251 -0.26 4.36 24.28
CA ASP A 251 -1.21 5.46 24.04
C ASP A 251 -0.53 6.62 23.27
N PRO A 252 -1.10 7.09 22.17
CA PRO A 252 -2.46 6.83 21.66
C PRO A 252 -2.60 5.60 20.72
N TRP A 253 -1.59 4.72 20.59
CA TRP A 253 -1.70 3.48 19.87
C TRP A 253 -2.44 2.41 20.69
N PRO A 254 -3.14 1.44 20.04
CA PRO A 254 -3.90 0.38 20.74
C PRO A 254 -2.97 -0.57 21.52
N GLU A 255 -2.89 -0.41 22.85
CA GLU A 255 -1.99 -1.21 23.70
C GLU A 255 -2.33 -2.70 23.74
N GLU A 256 -3.58 -3.07 23.49
CA GLU A 256 -4.02 -4.46 23.47
C GLU A 256 -3.46 -5.28 22.30
N ALA A 257 -2.93 -4.63 21.27
CA ALA A 257 -2.22 -5.29 20.18
C ALA A 257 -0.80 -5.73 20.59
N ASP A 258 -0.30 -5.25 21.74
CA ASP A 258 1.04 -5.61 22.26
C ASP A 258 0.99 -6.93 23.03
N GLY A 259 1.04 -8.04 22.30
CA GLY A 259 1.20 -9.41 22.86
C GLY A 259 -0.06 -10.02 23.46
N ARG A 260 -1.23 -9.35 23.37
CA ARG A 260 -2.50 -9.89 23.88
C ARG A 260 -3.29 -10.67 22.83
N GLY A 261 -2.73 -10.83 21.63
CA GLY A 261 -3.27 -11.66 20.58
C GLY A 261 -4.14 -10.96 19.56
N SER A 262 -4.44 -9.68 19.73
CA SER A 262 -5.09 -8.87 18.69
C SER A 262 -4.07 -8.21 17.79
N SER A 263 -4.43 -7.97 16.52
CA SER A 263 -3.70 -7.08 15.61
C SER A 263 -4.15 -5.63 15.77
N MET A 264 -3.49 -4.71 15.10
CA MET A 264 -4.00 -3.36 14.86
C MET A 264 -4.65 -3.29 13.47
N GLU A 265 -5.83 -2.70 13.40
CA GLU A 265 -6.57 -2.46 12.16
C GLU A 265 -6.80 -0.96 11.95
N ILE A 266 -6.74 -0.52 10.70
CA ILE A 266 -7.10 0.86 10.35
C ILE A 266 -8.61 1.07 10.50
N ILE A 267 -9.03 2.24 10.99
CA ILE A 267 -10.45 2.58 11.17
C ILE A 267 -11.04 3.09 9.86
N ASP A 268 -10.38 4.04 9.21
CA ASP A 268 -10.84 4.66 7.97
C ASP A 268 -9.65 4.83 6.99
N PRO A 269 -9.65 4.08 5.86
CA PRO A 269 -8.58 4.16 4.87
C PRO A 269 -8.52 5.51 4.12
N ASN A 270 -9.58 6.32 4.21
CA ASN A 270 -9.62 7.66 3.61
C ASN A 270 -9.07 8.74 4.55
N ASN A 271 -8.80 8.40 5.81
CA ASN A 271 -8.20 9.29 6.79
C ASN A 271 -6.68 9.10 6.82
N THR A 272 -5.97 9.99 7.50
CA THR A 272 -4.50 9.91 7.62
C THR A 272 -4.10 8.64 8.34
N PHE A 273 -3.58 7.66 7.59
CA PHE A 273 -3.29 6.32 8.13
C PHE A 273 -2.10 6.30 9.09
N SER A 274 -1.21 7.29 9.02
CA SER A 274 -0.07 7.43 9.93
C SER A 274 -0.43 7.96 11.32
N ARG A 275 -1.70 8.36 11.55
CA ARG A 275 -2.14 8.85 12.85
C ARG A 275 -2.64 7.73 13.74
N PRO A 276 -2.18 7.64 15.00
CA PRO A 276 -2.61 6.61 15.95
C PRO A 276 -4.13 6.52 16.14
N GLU A 277 -4.82 7.68 16.11
CA GLU A 277 -6.27 7.76 16.31
C GLU A 277 -7.08 7.08 15.19
N ASN A 278 -6.41 6.79 14.07
CA ASN A 278 -7.00 6.04 12.95
C ASN A 278 -6.76 4.53 13.06
N TRP A 279 -6.23 4.06 14.19
CA TRP A 279 -5.96 2.65 14.43
C TRP A 279 -6.73 2.17 15.67
N ARG A 280 -7.14 0.91 15.63
CA ARG A 280 -7.81 0.24 16.74
C ARG A 280 -7.30 -1.19 16.84
N ILE A 281 -7.64 -1.88 17.91
CA ILE A 281 -7.45 -3.32 18.01
C ILE A 281 -8.42 -4.04 17.05
N SER A 282 -7.98 -5.16 16.51
CA SER A 282 -8.89 -6.10 15.84
C SER A 282 -9.95 -6.62 16.79
N LEU A 283 -11.20 -6.73 16.31
CA LEU A 283 -12.28 -7.35 17.05
C LEU A 283 -12.13 -8.88 17.16
N HIS A 284 -11.30 -9.46 16.29
CA HIS A 284 -10.99 -10.88 16.29
C HIS A 284 -9.65 -11.14 16.96
N GLN A 285 -9.64 -12.06 17.91
CA GLN A 285 -8.39 -12.54 18.48
C GLN A 285 -7.55 -13.20 17.38
N GLY A 286 -6.29 -12.80 17.23
CA GLY A 286 -5.44 -13.23 16.14
C GLY A 286 -5.48 -12.30 14.92
N GLY A 287 -6.37 -11.32 14.90
CA GLY A 287 -6.55 -10.46 13.72
C GLY A 287 -7.60 -11.00 12.73
N SER A 288 -7.75 -10.31 11.62
CA SER A 288 -8.71 -10.61 10.56
C SER A 288 -8.07 -10.63 9.16
N PRO A 289 -6.91 -11.28 8.96
CA PRO A 289 -6.19 -11.23 7.69
C PRO A 289 -7.06 -11.77 6.54
N GLY A 290 -7.12 -11.00 5.45
CA GLY A 290 -7.94 -11.36 4.30
C GLY A 290 -9.39 -10.92 4.41
N HIS A 291 -9.77 -10.42 5.55
CA HIS A 291 -11.03 -9.74 5.75
C HIS A 291 -10.67 -8.32 6.17
N PRO A 292 -10.44 -7.42 5.21
CA PRO A 292 -10.00 -6.06 5.54
C PRO A 292 -10.95 -5.56 6.62
N GLY A 293 -10.40 -5.45 7.82
CA GLY A 293 -11.18 -5.09 9.02
C GLY A 293 -11.93 -3.84 8.68
N ASN A 294 -13.10 -3.65 9.12
CA ASN A 294 -14.02 -2.53 8.84
C ASN A 294 -13.70 -1.47 7.76
N ILE A 295 -12.70 -1.68 6.87
CA ILE A 295 -12.52 -0.94 5.63
C ILE A 295 -13.76 -1.11 4.76
N ASN A 296 -14.42 -2.24 4.94
CA ASN A 296 -15.74 -2.54 4.40
C ASN A 296 -16.86 -2.13 5.36
N GLN A 297 -16.61 -1.18 6.27
CA GLN A 297 -17.68 -0.68 7.12
C GLN A 297 -18.73 -0.04 6.23
N ILE A 298 -19.83 -0.73 6.11
CA ILE A 298 -21.07 -0.17 5.57
C ILE A 298 -21.49 0.92 6.55
N ILE A 299 -21.22 2.16 6.21
CA ILE A 299 -21.64 3.30 7.03
C ILE A 299 -22.99 3.75 6.51
N ILE A 300 -24.02 3.53 7.31
CA ILE A 300 -25.35 4.06 7.01
C ILE A 300 -25.33 5.56 7.25
N LYS A 301 -25.42 6.34 6.17
CA LYS A 301 -25.44 7.81 6.21
C LYS A 301 -26.83 8.37 6.40
N ARG A 302 -27.83 7.70 5.84
CA ARG A 302 -29.24 8.06 5.98
C ARG A 302 -30.09 6.81 5.92
N LEU A 303 -31.09 6.77 6.80
CA LEU A 303 -32.15 5.77 6.80
C LEU A 303 -33.43 6.49 7.12
N ASP A 304 -34.38 6.52 6.17
CA ASP A 304 -35.70 7.07 6.31
C ASP A 304 -36.74 6.05 5.85
N ILE A 305 -37.88 5.99 6.53
CA ILE A 305 -39.03 5.21 6.10
C ILE A 305 -40.15 6.22 5.83
N LYS A 306 -40.61 6.29 4.59
CA LYS A 306 -41.73 7.13 4.17
C LYS A 306 -42.67 6.35 3.27
N GLU A 307 -43.95 6.43 3.54
CA GLU A 307 -45.03 5.84 2.70
C GLU A 307 -44.79 4.36 2.38
N GLY A 308 -44.27 3.57 3.33
CA GLY A 308 -43.95 2.16 3.13
C GLY A 308 -42.69 1.86 2.34
N GLU A 309 -41.87 2.87 2.06
CA GLU A 309 -40.58 2.73 1.38
C GLU A 309 -39.42 3.04 2.32
N LEU A 310 -38.41 2.16 2.28
CA LEU A 310 -37.11 2.37 2.91
C LEU A 310 -36.22 3.20 1.94
N ASN A 311 -35.79 4.37 2.38
CA ASN A 311 -34.76 5.17 1.74
C ASN A 311 -33.47 5.02 2.53
N LEU A 312 -32.50 4.32 1.96
CA LEU A 312 -31.25 3.97 2.60
C LEU A 312 -30.07 4.51 1.80
N VAL A 313 -29.21 5.30 2.45
CA VAL A 313 -27.94 5.74 1.88
C VAL A 313 -26.82 5.19 2.73
N PHE A 314 -25.92 4.44 2.12
CA PHE A 314 -24.77 3.89 2.80
C PHE A 314 -23.53 3.93 1.93
N THR A 315 -22.36 4.04 2.56
CA THR A 315 -21.09 3.85 1.88
C THR A 315 -20.72 2.38 1.88
N ALA A 316 -20.19 1.92 0.75
CA ALA A 316 -19.79 0.54 0.58
C ALA A 316 -18.57 0.44 -0.34
N PRO A 317 -17.59 -0.42 -0.03
CA PRO A 317 -16.46 -0.68 -0.90
C PRO A 317 -16.87 -1.16 -2.29
N VAL A 318 -16.07 -0.79 -3.28
CA VAL A 318 -16.26 -1.24 -4.66
C VAL A 318 -15.79 -2.69 -4.81
N GLY A 319 -16.49 -3.48 -5.62
CA GLY A 319 -16.11 -4.87 -5.91
C GLY A 319 -16.82 -5.93 -5.07
N TRP A 320 -17.69 -5.52 -4.15
CA TRP A 320 -18.49 -6.42 -3.29
C TRP A 320 -19.95 -6.41 -3.68
N GLY A 321 -20.63 -7.53 -3.50
CA GLY A 321 -22.10 -7.61 -3.50
C GLY A 321 -22.64 -7.23 -2.12
N TYR A 322 -23.76 -6.53 -2.07
CA TYR A 322 -24.46 -6.19 -0.82
C TYR A 322 -25.88 -6.67 -0.88
N THR A 323 -26.36 -7.27 0.20
CA THR A 323 -27.76 -7.63 0.34
C THR A 323 -28.34 -6.92 1.55
N VAL A 324 -29.37 -6.13 1.33
CA VAL A 324 -30.19 -5.56 2.41
C VAL A 324 -31.21 -6.61 2.82
N LEU A 325 -31.15 -7.01 4.07
CA LEU A 325 -32.04 -7.95 4.69
C LEU A 325 -33.03 -7.20 5.61
N TYR A 326 -34.20 -7.75 5.78
CA TYR A 326 -35.25 -7.20 6.62
C TYR A 326 -35.88 -8.29 7.50
N ARG A 327 -36.37 -7.90 8.66
CA ARG A 327 -37.23 -8.75 9.52
C ARG A 327 -38.09 -7.89 10.46
N GLU A 328 -39.24 -8.45 10.87
CA GLU A 328 -40.23 -7.76 11.71
C GLU A 328 -39.94 -7.87 13.22
N SER A 329 -39.08 -8.80 13.63
CA SER A 329 -38.77 -9.01 15.05
C SER A 329 -37.32 -9.44 15.25
N LEU A 330 -36.64 -8.92 16.26
CA LEU A 330 -35.29 -9.37 16.62
C LEU A 330 -35.24 -10.73 17.31
N SER A 331 -36.36 -11.15 17.89
CA SER A 331 -36.43 -12.37 18.67
C SER A 331 -37.02 -13.56 17.92
N LYS A 332 -37.72 -13.37 16.79
CA LYS A 332 -38.40 -14.42 16.02
C LYS A 332 -38.31 -14.18 14.52
N GLY A 333 -38.26 -15.29 13.77
CA GLY A 333 -38.23 -15.29 12.29
C GLY A 333 -36.83 -15.18 11.72
N ASP A 334 -36.72 -15.51 10.43
CA ASP A 334 -35.49 -15.42 9.67
C ASP A 334 -35.34 -14.05 8.98
N TRP A 335 -34.09 -13.69 8.61
CA TRP A 335 -33.84 -12.52 7.80
C TRP A 335 -34.25 -12.79 6.36
N SER A 336 -35.07 -11.96 5.79
CA SER A 336 -35.50 -12.04 4.39
C SER A 336 -34.78 -11.05 3.52
N PRO A 337 -34.30 -11.43 2.31
CA PRO A 337 -33.63 -10.49 1.42
C PRO A 337 -34.67 -9.49 0.88
N LEU A 338 -34.32 -8.20 1.03
CA LEU A 338 -35.12 -7.10 0.53
C LEU A 338 -34.57 -6.57 -0.82
N ARG A 339 -33.26 -6.43 -0.90
CA ARG A 339 -32.59 -5.95 -2.11
C ARG A 339 -31.16 -6.42 -2.20
N LYS A 340 -30.73 -6.92 -3.37
CA LYS A 340 -29.33 -7.19 -3.69
C LYS A 340 -28.77 -6.05 -4.54
N VAL A 341 -27.53 -5.62 -4.24
CA VAL A 341 -26.80 -4.58 -4.97
C VAL A 341 -25.45 -5.12 -5.35
N GLU A 342 -25.12 -5.12 -6.63
CA GLU A 342 -23.80 -5.51 -7.13
C GLU A 342 -22.99 -4.24 -7.46
N THR A 343 -21.79 -4.11 -6.89
CA THR A 343 -20.96 -2.90 -7.06
C THR A 343 -19.87 -3.05 -8.12
N THR A 344 -19.96 -4.07 -8.96
CA THR A 344 -18.96 -4.40 -9.99
C THR A 344 -18.69 -3.31 -11.03
N SER A 345 -19.60 -2.35 -11.18
CA SER A 345 -19.48 -1.25 -12.17
C SER A 345 -19.52 0.14 -11.55
N LEU A 346 -19.50 0.28 -10.22
CA LEU A 346 -19.68 1.58 -9.56
C LEU A 346 -18.36 2.28 -9.32
N THR A 347 -18.27 3.49 -9.81
CA THR A 347 -17.22 4.47 -9.45
C THR A 347 -17.54 5.23 -8.16
N LYS A 348 -18.67 4.91 -7.50
CA LYS A 348 -19.13 5.58 -6.28
C LYS A 348 -19.12 4.63 -5.09
N THR A 349 -18.54 5.08 -4.01
CA THR A 349 -18.57 4.41 -2.70
C THR A 349 -19.91 4.62 -1.96
N GLU A 350 -20.79 5.47 -2.46
CA GLU A 350 -22.07 5.77 -1.85
C GLU A 350 -23.21 5.14 -2.66
N ILE A 351 -23.99 4.30 -2.01
CA ILE A 351 -25.13 3.58 -2.58
C ILE A 351 -26.41 4.18 -2.01
N GLU A 352 -27.29 4.63 -2.90
CA GLU A 352 -28.64 5.08 -2.55
C GLU A 352 -29.66 4.04 -3.01
N LEU A 353 -30.48 3.56 -2.09
CA LEU A 353 -31.51 2.57 -2.33
C LEU A 353 -32.87 3.10 -1.90
N GLN A 354 -33.85 2.89 -2.77
CA GLN A 354 -35.26 3.04 -2.45
C GLN A 354 -35.95 1.69 -2.67
N VAL A 355 -36.56 1.14 -1.62
CA VAL A 355 -37.10 -0.21 -1.63
C VAL A 355 -38.40 -0.27 -0.83
N GLY A 356 -39.49 -0.81 -1.43
CA GLY A 356 -40.72 -1.06 -0.72
C GLY A 356 -40.54 -2.07 0.41
N ILE A 357 -41.08 -1.78 1.60
CA ILE A 357 -41.07 -2.68 2.74
C ILE A 357 -42.28 -3.62 2.61
N PRO A 358 -42.04 -4.94 2.61
CA PRO A 358 -43.15 -5.90 2.63
C PRO A 358 -43.90 -5.80 3.97
N ASN A 359 -45.18 -5.60 3.92
CA ASN A 359 -46.08 -5.43 5.05
C ASN A 359 -45.99 -4.11 5.82
N GLU A 360 -47.11 -3.51 6.12
CA GLU A 360 -47.28 -2.34 6.99
C GLU A 360 -47.10 -2.74 8.46
N THR A 361 -45.85 -2.95 8.91
CA THR A 361 -45.56 -3.25 10.32
C THR A 361 -45.10 -1.99 11.04
N GLU A 362 -45.54 -1.81 12.28
CA GLU A 362 -45.15 -0.68 13.13
C GLU A 362 -43.64 -0.68 13.46
N THR A 363 -42.97 -1.83 13.31
CA THR A 363 -41.53 -1.98 13.64
C THR A 363 -40.89 -2.96 12.66
N CYS A 364 -39.76 -2.57 12.10
CA CYS A 364 -38.93 -3.45 11.28
C CYS A 364 -37.45 -3.20 11.54
N PHE A 365 -36.65 -4.24 11.29
CA PHE A 365 -35.20 -4.23 11.47
C PHE A 365 -34.53 -4.51 10.14
N PHE A 366 -33.42 -3.80 9.86
CA PHE A 366 -32.66 -3.96 8.65
C PHE A 366 -31.22 -4.38 8.97
N LYS A 367 -30.66 -5.19 8.11
CA LYS A 367 -29.28 -5.62 8.16
C LYS A 367 -28.72 -5.58 6.74
N ILE A 368 -27.51 -5.04 6.58
CA ILE A 368 -26.79 -5.12 5.34
C ILE A 368 -25.68 -6.14 5.52
N ILE A 369 -25.60 -7.09 4.61
CA ILE A 369 -24.50 -8.06 4.55
C ILE A 369 -23.73 -7.87 3.26
N SER A 370 -22.41 -8.10 3.31
CA SER A 370 -21.54 -8.13 2.14
C SER A 370 -21.31 -9.57 1.70
N GLU A 371 -21.27 -9.81 0.41
CA GLU A 371 -20.93 -11.08 -0.20
C GLU A 371 -19.76 -10.82 -1.17
N GLU A 372 -18.76 -11.67 -1.15
CA GLU A 372 -17.67 -11.64 -2.13
C GLU A 372 -18.23 -12.13 -3.47
N ASN A 373 -17.98 -11.39 -4.56
CA ASN A 373 -18.43 -11.76 -5.91
C ASN A 373 -17.48 -12.75 -6.57
#